data_41d376905f8757c768f40a5466ab55ae
#
_entry.id   41d376905f8757c768f40a5466ab55ae
#
_cell.length_a   1.000
_cell.length_b   1.000
_cell.length_c   1.000
_cell.angle_alpha   90.00
_cell.angle_beta   90.00
_cell.angle_gamma   90.00
#
_symmetry.space_group_name_H-M   'P 1'
#
loop_
_entity.id
_entity.type
_entity.pdbx_description
1 polymer ?
#
loop_
_entity_poly.entity_id
_entity_poly.type
_entity_poly.pdbx_seq_one_letter_code
_entity_poly.pdbx_strand_id
1 'polypeptide(L)'
;MKPNIILTFATTCGNLAVLAGLVFLIFELKQNSAIALSQIRQERTLSIIDEYALFAQNRQFSSMLHRALEDGDFDSLSKDDWNQVRLYETARMVRLEDVYFQYHNGLIDDSAYNFSLAMAASRLPLWKWLKVAAFNPDFKVAVDTYTQTSDFKQAVLAMEFSEWTKENPSPFRGIWAPSVYE
;
A
#
# COMPACT_ATOMS: atom_id res chain seq x y z
N MET A 1 -18.93 -0.61 -68.05
CA MET A 1 -17.92 -0.49 -66.95
C MET A 1 -18.39 0.49 -65.85
N LYS A 2 -19.42 0.17 -65.13
CA LYS A 2 -19.86 1.01 -63.99
C LYS A 2 -20.05 0.25 -62.61
N PRO A 3 -19.72 -1.05 -62.46
CA PRO A 3 -19.87 -1.69 -61.16
C PRO A 3 -18.76 -1.30 -60.14
N ASN A 4 -17.60 -0.82 -60.57
CA ASN A 4 -16.46 -0.56 -59.70
C ASN A 4 -16.61 0.64 -58.77
N ILE A 5 -17.40 1.66 -59.13
CA ILE A 5 -17.58 2.88 -58.33
C ILE A 5 -18.39 2.57 -57.09
N ILE A 6 -19.43 1.77 -57.14
CA ILE A 6 -20.27 1.39 -56.01
C ILE A 6 -19.46 0.52 -55.02
N LEU A 7 -18.69 -0.42 -55.56
CA LEU A 7 -17.85 -1.28 -54.74
C LEU A 7 -16.75 -0.48 -54.03
N THR A 8 -16.08 0.44 -54.74
CA THR A 8 -15.05 1.32 -54.16
C THR A 8 -15.67 2.21 -53.08
N PHE A 9 -16.82 2.79 -53.32
CA PHE A 9 -17.53 3.62 -52.35
C PHE A 9 -17.92 2.82 -51.09
N ALA A 10 -18.50 1.63 -51.26
CA ALA A 10 -18.85 0.75 -50.14
C ALA A 10 -17.62 0.34 -49.30
N THR A 11 -16.51 0.00 -49.97
CA THR A 11 -15.25 -0.34 -49.27
C THR A 11 -14.69 0.86 -48.53
N THR A 12 -14.72 2.05 -49.10
CA THR A 12 -14.24 3.27 -48.44
C THR A 12 -15.11 3.60 -47.20
N CYS A 13 -16.42 3.53 -47.33
CA CYS A 13 -17.35 3.73 -46.22
C CYS A 13 -17.14 2.67 -45.10
N GLY A 14 -16.93 1.40 -45.47
CA GLY A 14 -16.61 0.33 -44.55
C GLY A 14 -15.32 0.61 -43.76
N ASN A 15 -14.25 1.00 -44.45
CA ASN A 15 -12.99 1.34 -43.81
C ASN A 15 -13.11 2.56 -42.89
N LEU A 16 -13.85 3.59 -43.27
CA LEU A 16 -14.12 4.75 -42.41
C LEU A 16 -14.93 4.36 -41.17
N ALA A 17 -15.92 3.48 -41.31
CA ALA A 17 -16.70 2.98 -40.18
C ALA A 17 -15.82 2.19 -39.17
N VAL A 18 -14.89 1.36 -39.68
CA VAL A 18 -13.92 0.63 -38.85
C VAL A 18 -12.99 1.60 -38.11
N LEU A 19 -12.46 2.61 -38.81
CA LEU A 19 -11.61 3.63 -38.17
C LEU A 19 -12.37 4.42 -37.10
N ALA A 20 -13.60 4.82 -37.38
CA ALA A 20 -14.45 5.49 -36.39
C ALA A 20 -14.71 4.59 -35.17
N GLY A 21 -14.98 3.31 -35.37
CA GLY A 21 -15.14 2.32 -34.32
C GLY A 21 -13.87 2.16 -33.45
N LEU A 22 -12.69 2.11 -34.10
CA LEU A 22 -11.41 2.04 -33.36
C LEU A 22 -11.16 3.30 -32.54
N VAL A 23 -11.43 4.48 -33.09
CA VAL A 23 -11.32 5.75 -32.34
C VAL A 23 -12.26 5.75 -31.13
N PHE A 24 -13.51 5.31 -31.33
CA PHE A 24 -14.49 5.21 -30.26
C PHE A 24 -14.02 4.24 -29.15
N LEU A 25 -13.50 3.07 -29.49
CA LEU A 25 -12.93 2.12 -28.57
C LEU A 25 -11.76 2.71 -27.74
N ILE A 26 -10.90 3.51 -28.38
CA ILE A 26 -9.82 4.20 -27.67
C ILE A 26 -10.37 5.18 -26.63
N PHE A 27 -11.43 5.92 -26.94
CA PHE A 27 -12.08 6.81 -25.98
C PHE A 27 -12.73 6.05 -24.84
N GLU A 28 -13.44 4.95 -25.13
CA GLU A 28 -14.03 4.09 -24.08
C GLU A 28 -12.97 3.51 -23.15
N LEU A 29 -11.86 3.00 -23.70
CA LEU A 29 -10.76 2.48 -22.90
C LEU A 29 -10.15 3.55 -22.00
N LYS A 30 -9.94 4.76 -22.50
CA LYS A 30 -9.44 5.89 -21.69
C LYS A 30 -10.43 6.28 -20.60
N GLN A 31 -11.71 6.33 -20.91
CA GLN A 31 -12.75 6.65 -19.93
C GLN A 31 -12.85 5.58 -18.85
N ASN A 32 -12.83 4.30 -19.22
CA ASN A 32 -12.85 3.19 -18.28
C ASN A 32 -11.62 3.19 -17.37
N SER A 33 -10.44 3.49 -17.92
CA SER A 33 -9.22 3.64 -17.11
C SER A 33 -9.32 4.80 -16.10
N ALA A 34 -9.86 5.95 -16.52
CA ALA A 34 -10.05 7.09 -15.64
C ALA A 34 -11.05 6.81 -14.51
N ILE A 35 -12.14 6.08 -14.82
CA ILE A 35 -13.11 5.62 -13.81
C ILE A 35 -12.45 4.67 -12.84
N ALA A 36 -11.69 3.67 -13.31
CA ALA A 36 -10.99 2.72 -12.44
C ALA A 36 -10.00 3.42 -11.50
N LEU A 37 -9.20 4.37 -12.00
CA LEU A 37 -8.29 5.18 -11.18
C LEU A 37 -9.03 6.00 -10.12
N SER A 38 -10.19 6.57 -10.47
CA SER A 38 -11.04 7.31 -9.52
C SER A 38 -11.59 6.39 -8.42
N GLN A 39 -12.04 5.20 -8.76
CA GLN A 39 -12.53 4.20 -7.81
C GLN A 39 -11.43 3.77 -6.83
N ILE A 40 -10.23 3.44 -7.33
CA ILE A 40 -9.09 3.07 -6.51
C ILE A 40 -8.74 4.20 -5.52
N ARG A 41 -8.74 5.46 -5.98
CA ARG A 41 -8.50 6.61 -5.10
C ARG A 41 -9.58 6.75 -4.03
N GLN A 42 -10.83 6.54 -4.39
CA GLN A 42 -11.95 6.61 -3.46
C GLN A 42 -11.87 5.49 -2.41
N GLU A 43 -11.59 4.25 -2.81
CA GLU A 43 -11.44 3.10 -1.90
C GLU A 43 -10.30 3.32 -0.91
N ARG A 44 -9.16 3.85 -1.36
CA ARG A 44 -8.04 4.22 -0.48
C ARG A 44 -8.44 5.29 0.54
N THR A 45 -9.16 6.31 0.09
CA THR A 45 -9.63 7.38 1.00
C THR A 45 -10.59 6.81 2.04
N LEU A 46 -11.54 5.97 1.64
CA LEU A 46 -12.48 5.31 2.55
C LEU A 46 -11.74 4.42 3.55
N SER A 47 -10.76 3.64 3.12
CA SER A 47 -9.94 2.80 4.01
C SER A 47 -9.21 3.63 5.09
N ILE A 48 -8.72 4.83 4.75
CA ILE A 48 -8.09 5.74 5.71
C ILE A 48 -9.14 6.31 6.69
N ILE A 49 -10.31 6.69 6.18
CA ILE A 49 -11.42 7.20 7.01
C ILE A 49 -11.88 6.12 8.00
N ASP A 50 -12.01 4.86 7.55
CA ASP A 50 -12.40 3.74 8.40
C ASP A 50 -11.37 3.47 9.49
N GLU A 51 -10.07 3.60 9.19
CA GLU A 51 -9.01 3.51 10.19
C GLU A 51 -9.13 4.59 11.26
N TYR A 52 -9.33 5.85 10.86
CA TYR A 52 -9.56 6.94 11.82
C TYR A 52 -10.87 6.78 12.61
N ALA A 53 -11.93 6.28 11.98
CA ALA A 53 -13.18 6.00 12.65
C ALA A 53 -13.01 4.91 13.72
N LEU A 54 -12.21 3.87 13.46
CA LEU A 54 -11.86 2.84 14.43
C LEU A 54 -11.18 3.45 15.67
N PHE A 55 -10.23 4.36 15.48
CA PHE A 55 -9.57 5.07 16.58
C PHE A 55 -10.54 5.95 17.36
N ALA A 56 -11.37 6.71 16.66
CA ALA A 56 -12.34 7.61 17.30
C ALA A 56 -13.39 6.84 18.12
N GLN A 57 -13.76 5.64 17.71
CA GLN A 57 -14.76 4.82 18.37
C GLN A 57 -14.20 3.94 19.49
N ASN A 58 -12.91 3.58 19.42
CA ASN A 58 -12.26 2.71 20.41
C ASN A 58 -11.19 3.46 21.20
N ARG A 59 -11.65 4.17 22.26
CA ARG A 59 -10.75 4.98 23.10
C ARG A 59 -9.64 4.17 23.75
N GLN A 60 -9.93 2.92 24.17
CA GLN A 60 -8.92 2.07 24.81
C GLN A 60 -7.81 1.70 23.84
N PHE A 61 -8.17 1.29 22.62
CA PHE A 61 -7.23 0.97 21.55
C PHE A 61 -6.41 2.19 21.12
N SER A 62 -7.07 3.34 20.95
CA SER A 62 -6.41 4.60 20.62
C SER A 62 -5.39 5.01 21.69
N SER A 63 -5.77 4.94 22.98
CA SER A 63 -4.87 5.25 24.09
C SER A 63 -3.67 4.29 24.18
N MET A 64 -3.90 3.00 23.88
CA MET A 64 -2.85 2.01 23.82
C MET A 64 -1.85 2.31 22.70
N LEU A 65 -2.33 2.60 21.49
CA LEU A 65 -1.47 2.94 20.36
C LEU A 65 -0.71 4.26 20.59
N HIS A 66 -1.33 5.24 21.22
CA HIS A 66 -0.68 6.49 21.59
C HIS A 66 0.52 6.22 22.51
N ARG A 67 0.31 5.48 23.59
CA ARG A 67 1.40 5.08 24.50
C ARG A 67 2.51 4.30 23.77
N ALA A 68 2.13 3.35 22.91
CA ALA A 68 3.08 2.51 22.19
C ALA A 68 3.88 3.27 21.12
N LEU A 69 3.24 4.17 20.38
CA LEU A 69 3.77 4.70 19.13
C LEU A 69 4.07 6.20 19.17
N GLU A 70 3.61 6.92 20.16
CA GLU A 70 3.83 8.36 20.30
C GLU A 70 4.59 8.72 21.58
N ASP A 71 4.25 8.08 22.73
CA ASP A 71 4.92 8.35 24.00
C ASP A 71 6.17 7.49 24.22
N GLY A 72 6.35 6.41 23.44
CA GLY A 72 7.46 5.47 23.62
C GLY A 72 7.40 4.67 24.94
N ASP A 73 6.24 4.62 25.58
CA ASP A 73 6.02 3.89 26.83
C ASP A 73 5.79 2.39 26.55
N PHE A 74 6.82 1.76 26.01
CA PHE A 74 6.76 0.37 25.55
C PHE A 74 6.56 -0.63 26.70
N ASP A 75 7.06 -0.31 27.88
CA ASP A 75 7.01 -1.20 29.05
C ASP A 75 5.63 -1.25 29.71
N SER A 76 4.79 -0.26 29.47
CA SER A 76 3.42 -0.24 30.00
C SER A 76 2.44 -1.17 29.29
N LEU A 77 2.84 -1.74 28.13
CA LEU A 77 1.97 -2.58 27.33
C LEU A 77 2.06 -4.04 27.76
N SER A 78 0.89 -4.63 28.01
CA SER A 78 0.77 -6.06 28.23
C SER A 78 1.02 -6.85 26.93
N LYS A 79 1.19 -8.16 27.06
CA LYS A 79 1.28 -9.05 25.91
C LYS A 79 0.04 -8.99 25.00
N ASP A 80 -1.14 -8.80 25.59
CA ASP A 80 -2.40 -8.70 24.84
C ASP A 80 -2.48 -7.37 24.10
N ASP A 81 -2.01 -6.27 24.70
CA ASP A 81 -1.88 -4.98 24.04
C ASP A 81 -0.94 -5.10 22.84
N TRP A 82 0.22 -5.70 23.01
CA TRP A 82 1.16 -5.94 21.91
C TRP A 82 0.57 -6.83 20.80
N ASN A 83 -0.26 -7.80 21.16
CA ASN A 83 -0.96 -8.60 20.15
C ASN A 83 -1.96 -7.76 19.33
N GLN A 84 -2.66 -6.82 19.96
CA GLN A 84 -3.54 -5.89 19.26
C GLN A 84 -2.73 -4.95 18.34
N VAL A 85 -1.60 -4.41 18.80
CA VAL A 85 -0.68 -3.63 17.97
C VAL A 85 -0.21 -4.46 16.78
N ARG A 86 0.14 -5.71 16.99
CA ARG A 86 0.58 -6.61 15.91
C ARG A 86 -0.49 -6.82 14.85
N LEU A 87 -1.73 -7.06 15.25
CA LEU A 87 -2.85 -7.24 14.30
C LEU A 87 -3.08 -5.97 13.47
N TYR A 88 -3.04 -4.81 14.13
CA TYR A 88 -3.16 -3.52 13.48
C TYR A 88 -2.01 -3.25 12.49
N GLU A 89 -0.78 -3.47 12.91
CA GLU A 89 0.39 -3.28 12.04
C GLU A 89 0.44 -4.30 10.89
N THR A 90 -0.13 -5.51 11.08
CA THR A 90 -0.31 -6.47 9.98
C THR A 90 -1.28 -5.93 8.93
N ALA A 91 -2.43 -5.39 9.35
CA ALA A 91 -3.39 -4.80 8.41
C ALA A 91 -2.79 -3.58 7.69
N ARG A 92 -2.03 -2.74 8.41
CA ARG A 92 -1.30 -1.60 7.82
C ARG A 92 -0.26 -2.05 6.80
N MET A 93 0.51 -3.07 7.10
CA MET A 93 1.51 -3.62 6.18
C MET A 93 0.85 -4.13 4.90
N VAL A 94 -0.24 -4.92 5.00
CA VAL A 94 -1.00 -5.41 3.83
C VAL A 94 -1.50 -4.25 2.96
N ARG A 95 -1.98 -3.17 3.57
CA ARG A 95 -2.43 -1.98 2.84
C ARG A 95 -1.27 -1.28 2.09
N LEU A 96 -0.09 -1.18 2.70
CA LEU A 96 1.07 -0.58 2.05
C LEU A 96 1.62 -1.46 0.93
N GLU A 97 1.53 -2.78 1.09
CA GLU A 97 1.85 -3.76 0.04
C GLU A 97 0.88 -3.66 -1.15
N ASP A 98 -0.41 -3.42 -0.90
CA ASP A 98 -1.39 -3.16 -1.96
C ASP A 98 -1.05 -1.87 -2.75
N VAL A 99 -0.59 -0.81 -2.06
CA VAL A 99 -0.09 0.40 -2.73
C VAL A 99 1.11 0.10 -3.63
N TYR A 100 2.03 -0.76 -3.19
CA TYR A 100 3.14 -1.24 -4.01
C TYR A 100 2.64 -1.93 -5.28
N PHE A 101 1.68 -2.85 -5.15
CA PHE A 101 1.06 -3.54 -6.28
C PHE A 101 0.37 -2.56 -7.25
N GLN A 102 -0.40 -1.62 -6.73
CA GLN A 102 -1.09 -0.61 -7.54
C GLN A 102 -0.11 0.26 -8.33
N TYR A 103 1.01 0.64 -7.73
CA TYR A 103 2.06 1.41 -8.41
C TYR A 103 2.63 0.66 -9.61
N HIS A 104 3.01 -0.61 -9.43
CA HIS A 104 3.58 -1.43 -10.50
C HIS A 104 2.58 -1.73 -11.65
N ASN A 105 1.29 -1.55 -11.38
CA ASN A 105 0.23 -1.61 -12.40
C ASN A 105 -0.13 -0.24 -12.99
N GLY A 106 0.62 0.83 -12.66
CA GLY A 106 0.38 2.17 -13.19
C GLY A 106 -0.89 2.84 -12.66
N LEU A 107 -1.40 2.40 -11.50
CA LEU A 107 -2.66 2.87 -10.93
C LEU A 107 -2.48 4.01 -9.92
N ILE A 108 -1.25 4.29 -9.51
CA ILE A 108 -0.91 5.41 -8.61
C ILE A 108 0.37 6.10 -9.08
N ASP A 109 0.56 7.34 -8.65
CA ASP A 109 1.72 8.16 -8.97
C ASP A 109 2.92 7.92 -8.05
N ASP A 110 4.10 8.39 -8.48
CA ASP A 110 5.37 8.26 -7.75
C ASP A 110 5.30 8.89 -6.34
N SER A 111 4.55 9.98 -6.17
CA SER A 111 4.44 10.67 -4.89
C SER A 111 3.73 9.80 -3.86
N ALA A 112 2.60 9.19 -4.24
CA ALA A 112 1.85 8.28 -3.37
C ALA A 112 2.66 7.01 -3.05
N TYR A 113 3.39 6.49 -4.03
CA TYR A 113 4.26 5.34 -3.86
C TYR A 113 5.43 5.63 -2.89
N ASN A 114 6.16 6.72 -3.11
CA ASN A 114 7.28 7.11 -2.25
C ASN A 114 6.84 7.40 -0.81
N PHE A 115 5.68 8.05 -0.64
CA PHE A 115 5.09 8.24 0.68
C PHE A 115 4.80 6.90 1.37
N SER A 116 4.27 5.92 0.64
CA SER A 116 3.99 4.60 1.19
C SER A 116 5.25 3.83 1.57
N LEU A 117 6.31 3.92 0.77
CA LEU A 117 7.62 3.34 1.11
C LEU A 117 8.22 4.00 2.36
N ALA A 118 8.14 5.33 2.48
CA ALA A 118 8.60 6.05 3.67
C ALA A 118 7.85 5.60 4.93
N MET A 119 6.52 5.45 4.82
CA MET A 119 5.69 4.93 5.92
C MET A 119 6.07 3.50 6.29
N ALA A 120 6.27 2.61 5.32
CA ALA A 120 6.70 1.23 5.56
C ALA A 120 8.09 1.18 6.20
N ALA A 121 9.03 1.93 5.68
CA ALA A 121 10.41 1.99 6.17
C ALA A 121 10.47 2.49 7.63
N SER A 122 9.67 3.48 7.99
CA SER A 122 9.60 3.99 9.38
C SER A 122 9.05 2.95 10.37
N ARG A 123 8.25 1.99 9.90
CA ARG A 123 7.66 0.92 10.73
C ARG A 123 8.49 -0.36 10.77
N LEU A 124 9.52 -0.46 9.95
CA LEU A 124 10.28 -1.69 9.78
C LEU A 124 10.85 -2.27 11.09
N PRO A 125 11.41 -1.48 12.03
CA PRO A 125 11.88 -1.99 13.33
C PRO A 125 10.75 -2.64 14.14
N LEU A 126 9.59 -1.99 14.19
CA LEU A 126 8.40 -2.49 14.87
C LEU A 126 7.90 -3.79 14.24
N TRP A 127 7.81 -3.84 12.91
CA TRP A 127 7.37 -5.04 12.19
C TRP A 127 8.29 -6.24 12.41
N LYS A 128 9.60 -6.00 12.40
CA LYS A 128 10.60 -7.05 12.71
C LYS A 128 10.38 -7.63 14.10
N TRP A 129 10.20 -6.78 15.11
CA TRP A 129 9.97 -7.21 16.48
C TRP A 129 8.62 -7.92 16.64
N LEU A 130 7.55 -7.39 16.08
CA LEU A 130 6.22 -8.00 16.10
C LEU A 130 6.11 -9.27 15.25
N LYS A 131 7.13 -9.62 14.49
CA LYS A 131 7.12 -10.73 13.53
C LYS A 131 5.98 -10.60 12.50
N VAL A 132 5.72 -9.37 12.07
CA VAL A 132 4.85 -9.08 10.92
C VAL A 132 5.67 -9.33 9.65
N ALA A 133 5.14 -10.16 8.74
CA ALA A 133 5.82 -10.52 7.51
C ALA A 133 5.04 -10.01 6.28
N ALA A 134 5.73 -9.41 5.32
CA ALA A 134 5.17 -9.09 4.02
C ALA A 134 4.84 -10.39 3.26
N PHE A 135 3.70 -10.39 2.56
CA PHE A 135 3.33 -11.50 1.68
C PHE A 135 4.09 -11.46 0.35
N ASN A 136 4.46 -10.25 -0.09
CA ASN A 136 5.20 -10.04 -1.33
C ASN A 136 6.67 -9.76 -1.05
N PRO A 137 7.59 -10.66 -1.49
CA PRO A 137 9.04 -10.47 -1.31
C PRO A 137 9.58 -9.21 -1.98
N ASP A 138 9.02 -8.81 -3.13
CA ASP A 138 9.47 -7.63 -3.88
C ASP A 138 9.13 -6.34 -3.15
N PHE A 139 7.99 -6.29 -2.46
CA PHE A 139 7.64 -5.18 -1.57
C PHE A 139 8.67 -5.04 -0.45
N LYS A 140 9.06 -6.15 0.19
CA LYS A 140 10.11 -6.12 1.20
C LYS A 140 11.41 -5.55 0.66
N VAL A 141 11.85 -6.04 -0.53
CA VAL A 141 13.07 -5.53 -1.18
C VAL A 141 12.97 -4.04 -1.47
N ALA A 142 11.81 -3.56 -1.93
CA ALA A 142 11.58 -2.14 -2.19
C ALA A 142 11.70 -1.30 -0.91
N VAL A 143 11.11 -1.75 0.21
CA VAL A 143 11.21 -1.08 1.52
C VAL A 143 12.65 -1.08 2.03
N ASP A 144 13.33 -2.22 2.00
CA ASP A 144 14.74 -2.32 2.43
C ASP A 144 15.65 -1.41 1.58
N THR A 145 15.43 -1.35 0.27
CA THR A 145 16.16 -0.45 -0.64
C THR A 145 15.89 1.01 -0.29
N TYR A 146 14.64 1.35 -0.01
CA TYR A 146 14.27 2.72 0.37
C TYR A 146 14.97 3.16 1.65
N THR A 147 15.13 2.29 2.64
CA THR A 147 15.86 2.63 3.89
C THR A 147 17.33 2.97 3.67
N GLN A 148 17.90 2.59 2.52
CA GLN A 148 19.30 2.87 2.17
C GLN A 148 19.45 4.17 1.37
N THR A 149 18.35 4.84 1.02
CA THR A 149 18.41 6.11 0.30
C THR A 149 18.86 7.25 1.22
N SER A 150 19.53 8.25 0.66
CA SER A 150 19.97 9.43 1.40
C SER A 150 18.83 10.27 1.97
N ASP A 151 17.65 10.14 1.38
CA ASP A 151 16.46 10.91 1.76
C ASP A 151 15.67 10.26 2.92
N PHE A 152 15.98 8.98 3.22
CA PHE A 152 15.33 8.31 4.34
C PHE A 152 15.92 8.76 5.67
N LYS A 153 15.08 9.33 6.52
CA LYS A 153 15.39 9.61 7.93
C LYS A 153 14.46 8.79 8.81
N GLN A 154 15.06 7.92 9.59
CA GLN A 154 14.29 7.15 10.56
C GLN A 154 13.68 8.09 11.61
N ALA A 155 12.41 7.87 11.95
CA ALA A 155 11.76 8.62 13.01
C ALA A 155 12.44 8.35 14.36
N VAL A 156 12.52 9.37 15.23
CA VAL A 156 13.14 9.26 16.58
C VAL A 156 12.53 8.11 17.35
N LEU A 157 11.21 7.99 17.38
CA LEU A 157 10.51 6.91 18.06
C LEU A 157 10.90 5.51 17.55
N ALA A 158 11.15 5.35 16.23
CA ALA A 158 11.60 4.08 15.68
C ALA A 158 13.02 3.74 16.12
N MET A 159 13.87 4.74 16.39
CA MET A 159 15.21 4.56 16.94
C MET A 159 15.13 4.15 18.42
N GLU A 160 14.33 4.84 19.22
CA GLU A 160 14.09 4.52 20.64
C GLU A 160 13.52 3.11 20.78
N PHE A 161 12.56 2.74 19.94
CA PHE A 161 12.03 1.38 19.90
C PHE A 161 13.11 0.35 19.56
N SER A 162 13.98 0.64 18.60
CA SER A 162 15.07 -0.26 18.23
C SER A 162 16.08 -0.47 19.36
N GLU A 163 16.34 0.54 20.20
CA GLU A 163 17.18 0.39 21.39
C GLU A 163 16.47 -0.46 22.45
N TRP A 164 15.20 -0.17 22.74
CA TRP A 164 14.39 -0.92 23.70
C TRP A 164 14.31 -2.42 23.36
N THR A 165 14.20 -2.78 22.07
CA THR A 165 14.11 -4.19 21.64
C THR A 165 15.36 -5.01 21.87
N LYS A 166 16.52 -4.38 22.09
CA LYS A 166 17.76 -5.10 22.42
C LYS A 166 17.68 -5.82 23.76
N GLU A 167 16.97 -5.24 24.73
CA GLU A 167 16.75 -5.80 26.05
C GLU A 167 15.42 -6.56 26.15
N ASN A 168 14.51 -6.33 25.23
CA ASN A 168 13.15 -6.88 25.20
C ASN A 168 12.92 -7.75 23.95
N PRO A 169 13.30 -9.03 23.97
CA PRO A 169 13.11 -9.92 22.83
C PRO A 169 11.61 -10.13 22.55
N SER A 170 11.27 -10.23 21.27
CA SER A 170 9.89 -10.43 20.83
C SER A 170 9.23 -11.63 21.52
N PRO A 171 8.04 -11.47 22.13
CA PRO A 171 7.26 -12.58 22.67
C PRO A 171 6.55 -13.39 21.58
N PHE A 172 6.59 -12.92 20.33
CA PHE A 172 5.88 -13.54 19.21
C PHE A 172 6.76 -14.55 18.49
N ARG A 173 6.19 -15.70 18.17
CA ARG A 173 6.78 -16.66 17.24
C ARG A 173 6.26 -16.32 15.85
N GLY A 174 7.12 -16.35 14.84
CA GLY A 174 6.70 -16.17 13.44
C GLY A 174 5.69 -17.27 13.05
N ILE A 175 4.43 -16.88 12.88
CA ILE A 175 3.33 -17.82 12.56
C ILE A 175 3.10 -17.92 11.05
N TRP A 176 3.56 -16.93 10.26
CA TRP A 176 3.09 -16.72 8.89
C TRP A 176 4.22 -16.55 7.88
N ALA A 177 5.09 -17.35 7.72
CA ALA A 177 6.13 -17.48 6.71
C ALA A 177 7.50 -17.70 7.36
N PRO A 178 8.43 -18.40 6.67
CA PRO A 178 9.82 -18.36 7.05
C PRO A 178 10.24 -16.90 7.16
N SER A 179 10.93 -16.57 8.23
CA SER A 179 11.33 -15.20 8.57
C SER A 179 12.00 -14.54 7.35
N VAL A 180 11.25 -13.70 6.68
CA VAL A 180 11.76 -12.90 5.55
C VAL A 180 12.73 -11.82 6.06
N TYR A 181 12.90 -11.72 7.38
CA TYR A 181 13.70 -10.72 8.08
C TYR A 181 14.87 -11.30 8.93
N GLU A 182 15.18 -12.60 8.80
CA GLU A 182 16.41 -13.18 9.36
C GLU A 182 17.60 -12.99 8.43
#